data_e42e76efa6a048072c2333e753169682
#
_entry.id   e42e76efa6a048072c2333e753169682
#
_cell.length_a   1.000
_cell.length_b   1.000
_cell.length_c   1.000
_cell.angle_alpha   90.00
_cell.angle_beta   90.00
_cell.angle_gamma   90.00
#
_symmetry.space_group_name_H-M   'P 1'
#
loop_
_entity.id
_entity.type
_entity.pdbx_description
1 polymer ?
#
loop_
_entity_poly.entity_id
_entity_poly.type
_entity_poly.pdbx_seq_one_letter_code
_entity_poly.pdbx_strand_id
1 'polypeptide(L)'
;ACTYYDEDLFAATPSETVEGIASCLDNYWSLDLPFNKKLWDAYYDRFADSKLWMGQTSTAQWRGMQLFEQAVIRSNGDLSLEALSAAMDGASTDEAPGGPAQIVPGTGHCQMNMYVGVNRGGTFEVVQSAEMMPSGQCG
;
A
#
# COMPACT_ATOMS: atom_id res chain seq x y z
N ALA A 1 -2.67 4.45 18.90
CA ALA A 1 -2.14 4.28 17.54
C ALA A 1 -1.89 2.79 17.28
N CYS A 2 -2.18 2.34 16.09
CA CYS A 2 -2.00 0.96 15.65
C CYS A 2 -1.38 0.96 14.25
N THR A 3 -0.46 0.03 13.97
CA THR A 3 0.24 -0.05 12.68
C THR A 3 -0.49 -0.90 11.64
N TYR A 4 -1.54 -1.64 12.02
CA TYR A 4 -2.27 -2.53 11.11
C TYR A 4 -3.79 -2.31 11.15
N TYR A 5 -4.23 -1.19 11.67
CA TYR A 5 -5.64 -0.89 11.79
C TYR A 5 -6.10 -0.10 10.56
N ASP A 6 -6.77 -0.79 9.66
CA ASP A 6 -7.32 -0.27 8.42
C ASP A 6 -8.84 -0.46 8.33
N GLU A 7 -9.40 -0.22 7.18
CA GLU A 7 -10.84 -0.32 6.93
C GLU A 7 -11.39 -1.75 7.09
N ASP A 8 -10.58 -2.78 6.81
CA ASP A 8 -11.01 -4.18 6.98
C ASP A 8 -11.21 -4.53 8.45
N LEU A 9 -10.24 -4.17 9.30
CA LEU A 9 -10.33 -4.38 10.73
C LEU A 9 -11.42 -3.51 11.37
N PHE A 10 -11.59 -2.31 10.84
CA PHE A 10 -12.67 -1.43 11.26
C PHE A 10 -14.04 -2.06 10.99
N ALA A 11 -14.27 -2.60 9.80
CA ALA A 11 -15.55 -3.22 9.44
C ALA A 11 -15.93 -4.41 10.35
N ALA A 12 -14.92 -5.05 10.97
CA ALA A 12 -15.11 -6.16 11.91
C ALA A 12 -15.28 -5.73 13.38
N THR A 13 -15.15 -4.43 13.68
CA THR A 13 -15.13 -3.92 15.07
C THR A 13 -16.32 -2.98 15.31
N PRO A 14 -16.99 -3.01 16.48
CA PRO A 14 -18.06 -2.06 16.80
C PRO A 14 -17.60 -0.60 16.68
N SER A 15 -18.36 0.21 15.93
CA SER A 15 -17.96 1.57 15.56
C SER A 15 -17.67 2.49 16.74
N GLU A 16 -18.41 2.33 17.84
CA GLU A 16 -18.25 3.11 19.06
C GLU A 16 -16.91 2.86 19.78
N THR A 17 -16.27 1.73 19.54
CA THR A 17 -15.00 1.38 20.19
C THR A 17 -13.78 1.85 19.42
N VAL A 18 -13.97 2.29 18.18
CA VAL A 18 -12.86 2.59 17.26
C VAL A 18 -12.78 4.07 16.90
N GLU A 19 -13.70 4.88 17.37
CA GLU A 19 -13.69 6.31 17.16
C GLU A 19 -12.40 6.95 17.72
N GLY A 20 -11.71 7.75 16.91
CA GLY A 20 -10.48 8.41 17.29
C GLY A 20 -9.23 7.52 17.27
N ILE A 21 -9.32 6.24 16.92
CA ILE A 21 -8.14 5.41 16.73
C ILE A 21 -7.34 5.95 15.54
N ALA A 22 -6.04 6.16 15.77
CA ALA A 22 -5.09 6.56 14.74
C ALA A 22 -4.21 5.39 14.32
N SER A 23 -3.96 5.26 13.04
CA SER A 23 -2.99 4.34 12.47
C SER A 23 -2.07 5.03 11.47
N CYS A 24 -0.92 4.42 11.17
CA CYS A 24 0.02 4.92 10.16
C CYS A 24 0.24 3.81 9.14
N LEU A 25 -0.26 4.02 7.92
CA LEU A 25 -0.26 3.04 6.84
C LEU A 25 0.20 3.68 5.53
N ASP A 26 0.57 2.84 4.59
CA ASP A 26 0.97 3.23 3.25
C ASP A 26 -0.23 3.42 2.30
N ASN A 27 -1.41 3.02 2.72
CA ASN A 27 -2.65 3.24 1.98
C ASN A 27 -3.87 3.22 2.89
N TYR A 28 -4.89 3.99 2.52
CA TYR A 28 -6.24 3.95 3.05
C TYR A 28 -7.24 3.97 1.90
N TRP A 29 -8.40 3.35 2.12
CA TRP A 29 -9.51 3.41 1.19
C TRP A 29 -9.96 4.85 0.88
N SER A 30 -9.92 5.71 1.88
CA SER A 30 -10.33 7.12 1.78
C SER A 30 -9.37 8.03 1.00
N LEU A 31 -8.20 7.53 0.57
CA LEU A 31 -7.25 8.32 -0.21
C LEU A 31 -7.79 8.59 -1.62
N ASP A 32 -7.98 9.88 -1.94
CA ASP A 32 -8.39 10.33 -3.27
C ASP A 32 -7.19 10.37 -4.23
N LEU A 33 -6.69 9.20 -4.59
CA LEU A 33 -5.62 9.03 -5.57
C LEU A 33 -6.19 8.38 -6.84
N PRO A 34 -5.79 8.84 -8.04
CA PRO A 34 -6.31 8.31 -9.30
C PRO A 34 -6.14 6.79 -9.44
N PHE A 35 -5.01 6.24 -9.01
CA PHE A 35 -4.75 4.81 -9.05
C PHE A 35 -5.62 4.05 -8.06
N ASN A 36 -5.80 4.57 -6.84
CA ASN A 36 -6.70 3.97 -5.86
C ASN A 36 -8.12 3.86 -6.42
N LYS A 37 -8.64 4.96 -6.97
CA LYS A 37 -9.97 4.97 -7.58
C LYS A 37 -10.11 3.91 -8.67
N LYS A 38 -9.18 3.84 -9.60
CA LYS A 38 -9.16 2.83 -10.67
C LYS A 38 -9.14 1.40 -10.11
N LEU A 39 -8.36 1.16 -9.05
CA LEU A 39 -8.25 -0.14 -8.40
C LEU A 39 -9.54 -0.51 -7.66
N TRP A 40 -10.15 0.45 -6.96
CA TRP A 40 -11.44 0.27 -6.27
C TRP A 40 -12.56 -0.04 -7.25
N ASP A 41 -12.65 0.72 -8.35
CA ASP A 41 -13.67 0.51 -9.38
C ASP A 41 -13.55 -0.92 -9.95
N ALA A 42 -12.34 -1.35 -10.30
CA ALA A 42 -12.08 -2.71 -10.81
C ALA A 42 -12.38 -3.82 -9.77
N TYR A 43 -12.08 -3.57 -8.49
CA TYR A 43 -12.35 -4.52 -7.41
C TYR A 43 -13.85 -4.70 -7.21
N TYR A 44 -14.61 -3.61 -7.11
CA TYR A 44 -16.05 -3.68 -6.90
C TYR A 44 -16.83 -4.14 -8.11
N ASP A 45 -16.38 -3.83 -9.32
CA ASP A 45 -16.97 -4.41 -10.53
C ASP A 45 -16.93 -5.95 -10.50
N ARG A 46 -15.87 -6.51 -9.93
CA ARG A 46 -15.68 -7.96 -9.84
C ARG A 46 -16.27 -8.60 -8.58
N PHE A 47 -16.26 -7.89 -7.46
CA PHE A 47 -16.55 -8.43 -6.12
C PHE A 47 -17.63 -7.64 -5.37
N ALA A 48 -18.55 -6.98 -6.08
CA ALA A 48 -19.58 -6.14 -5.49
C ALA A 48 -20.41 -6.81 -4.36
N ASP A 49 -20.60 -8.13 -4.47
CA ASP A 49 -21.37 -8.89 -3.50
C ASP A 49 -20.58 -9.28 -2.25
N SER A 50 -19.26 -9.16 -2.26
CA SER A 50 -18.42 -9.61 -1.15
C SER A 50 -18.53 -8.75 0.10
N LYS A 51 -18.87 -7.46 -0.06
CA LYS A 51 -18.89 -6.43 1.00
C LYS A 51 -17.58 -6.34 1.80
N LEU A 52 -16.50 -6.88 1.25
CA LEU A 52 -15.18 -6.81 1.85
C LEU A 52 -14.44 -5.60 1.27
N TRP A 53 -13.66 -4.96 2.09
CA TRP A 53 -12.78 -3.89 1.68
C TRP A 53 -11.47 -4.47 1.12
N MET A 54 -10.83 -3.75 0.23
CA MET A 54 -9.45 -4.04 -0.14
C MET A 54 -8.52 -3.33 0.84
N GLY A 55 -8.23 -3.99 1.95
CA GLY A 55 -7.42 -3.43 3.02
C GLY A 55 -5.94 -3.24 2.66
N GLN A 56 -5.20 -2.65 3.58
CA GLN A 56 -3.78 -2.32 3.42
C GLN A 56 -2.93 -3.55 3.03
N THR A 57 -3.20 -4.71 3.60
CA THR A 57 -2.46 -5.94 3.27
C THR A 57 -2.62 -6.32 1.80
N SER A 58 -3.83 -6.22 1.25
CA SER A 58 -4.12 -6.51 -0.15
C SER A 58 -3.44 -5.50 -1.09
N THR A 59 -3.47 -4.23 -0.75
CA THR A 59 -2.85 -3.16 -1.55
C THR A 59 -1.34 -3.19 -1.49
N ALA A 60 -0.75 -3.59 -0.36
CA ALA A 60 0.68 -3.83 -0.23
C ALA A 60 1.15 -5.01 -1.10
N GLN A 61 0.35 -6.10 -1.15
CA GLN A 61 0.60 -7.23 -2.04
C GLN A 61 0.55 -6.79 -3.53
N TRP A 62 -0.45 -5.98 -3.90
CA TRP A 62 -0.56 -5.44 -5.26
C TRP A 62 0.68 -4.64 -5.65
N ARG A 63 1.12 -3.72 -4.79
CA ARG A 63 2.36 -2.95 -5.00
C ARG A 63 3.58 -3.85 -5.16
N GLY A 64 3.70 -4.88 -4.32
CA GLY A 64 4.77 -5.88 -4.41
C GLY A 64 4.80 -6.58 -5.78
N MET A 65 3.62 -6.94 -6.32
CA MET A 65 3.52 -7.54 -7.66
C MET A 65 3.89 -6.56 -8.77
N GLN A 66 3.54 -5.28 -8.66
CA GLN A 66 3.96 -4.27 -9.63
C GLN A 66 5.48 -4.09 -9.64
N LEU A 67 6.13 -4.04 -8.47
CA LEU A 67 7.60 -3.97 -8.38
C LEU A 67 8.25 -5.23 -8.95
N PHE A 68 7.65 -6.40 -8.71
CA PHE A 68 8.12 -7.66 -9.30
C PHE A 68 7.98 -7.67 -10.84
N GLU A 69 6.87 -7.16 -11.38
CA GLU A 69 6.70 -6.98 -12.81
C GLU A 69 7.80 -6.11 -13.41
N GLN A 70 8.13 -4.99 -12.75
CA GLN A 70 9.24 -4.15 -13.17
C GLN A 70 10.59 -4.89 -13.16
N ALA A 71 10.82 -5.75 -12.17
CA ALA A 71 12.03 -6.56 -12.12
C ALA A 71 12.08 -7.58 -13.28
N VAL A 72 10.96 -8.23 -13.62
CA VAL A 72 10.88 -9.14 -14.78
C VAL A 72 11.17 -8.41 -16.10
N ILE A 73 10.61 -7.21 -16.25
CA ILE A 73 10.89 -6.38 -17.44
C ILE A 73 12.38 -6.01 -17.51
N ARG A 74 12.95 -5.55 -16.41
CA ARG A 74 14.36 -5.14 -16.32
C ARG A 74 15.36 -6.29 -16.52
N SER A 75 14.97 -7.52 -16.12
CA SER A 75 15.78 -8.73 -16.36
C SER A 75 15.65 -9.27 -17.79
N ASN A 76 14.89 -8.60 -18.67
CA ASN A 76 14.54 -9.08 -20.02
C ASN A 76 13.89 -10.47 -20.01
N GLY A 77 13.12 -10.79 -18.97
CA GLY A 77 12.43 -12.07 -18.81
C GLY A 77 13.31 -13.21 -18.27
N ASP A 78 14.52 -12.92 -17.82
CA ASP A 78 15.34 -13.91 -17.08
C ASP A 78 14.77 -14.05 -15.66
N LEU A 79 14.17 -15.20 -15.38
CA LEU A 79 13.52 -15.52 -14.10
C LEU A 79 14.46 -16.22 -13.11
N SER A 80 15.76 -16.27 -13.38
CA SER A 80 16.72 -16.78 -12.40
C SER A 80 16.72 -15.89 -11.14
N LEU A 81 16.97 -16.51 -9.98
CA LEU A 81 17.02 -15.78 -8.72
C LEU A 81 18.05 -14.63 -8.76
N GLU A 82 19.18 -14.88 -9.38
CA GLU A 82 20.27 -13.89 -9.52
C GLU A 82 19.81 -12.69 -10.35
N ALA A 83 19.22 -12.92 -11.53
CA ALA A 83 18.76 -11.87 -12.43
C ALA A 83 17.60 -11.07 -11.81
N LEU A 84 16.63 -11.75 -11.21
CA LEU A 84 15.50 -11.08 -10.56
C LEU A 84 15.94 -10.27 -9.33
N SER A 85 16.84 -10.80 -8.51
CA SER A 85 17.38 -10.08 -7.35
C SER A 85 18.11 -8.80 -7.77
N ALA A 86 18.95 -8.90 -8.81
CA ALA A 86 19.65 -7.75 -9.36
C ALA A 86 18.68 -6.74 -10.00
N ALA A 87 17.64 -7.22 -10.70
CA ALA A 87 16.64 -6.37 -11.35
C ALA A 87 15.68 -5.72 -10.35
N MET A 88 15.42 -6.35 -9.19
CA MET A 88 14.61 -5.79 -8.12
C MET A 88 15.31 -4.59 -7.47
N ASP A 89 16.63 -4.57 -7.43
CA ASP A 89 17.41 -3.46 -6.87
C ASP A 89 17.13 -2.16 -7.65
N GLY A 90 16.54 -1.18 -6.97
CA GLY A 90 16.08 0.07 -7.59
C GLY A 90 14.83 -0.06 -8.47
N ALA A 91 14.09 -1.17 -8.43
CA ALA A 91 12.79 -1.27 -9.10
C ALA A 91 11.82 -0.24 -8.53
N SER A 92 11.03 0.40 -9.38
CA SER A 92 10.09 1.45 -8.97
C SER A 92 8.80 1.40 -9.77
N THR A 93 7.75 1.97 -9.21
CA THR A 93 6.48 2.23 -9.89
C THR A 93 5.94 3.58 -9.46
N ASP A 94 5.47 4.37 -10.43
CA ASP A 94 4.88 5.69 -10.17
C ASP A 94 3.38 5.58 -9.86
N GLU A 95 2.74 4.49 -10.27
CA GLU A 95 1.32 4.24 -10.09
C GLU A 95 1.10 2.97 -9.27
N ALA A 96 0.93 3.13 -7.95
CA ALA A 96 0.59 2.03 -7.05
C ALA A 96 -0.46 2.48 -6.01
N PRO A 97 -1.10 1.53 -5.30
CA PRO A 97 -1.94 1.89 -4.16
C PRO A 97 -1.15 2.72 -3.15
N GLY A 98 -1.73 3.84 -2.73
CA GLY A 98 -1.06 4.78 -1.84
C GLY A 98 -0.01 5.68 -2.50
N GLY A 99 0.21 5.59 -3.82
CA GLY A 99 1.16 6.42 -4.56
C GLY A 99 2.45 5.68 -4.96
N PRO A 100 3.49 6.41 -5.39
CA PRO A 100 4.72 5.81 -5.90
C PRO A 100 5.44 4.95 -4.86
N ALA A 101 6.22 4.00 -5.37
CA ALA A 101 7.06 3.13 -4.54
C ALA A 101 8.37 2.77 -5.25
N GLN A 102 9.43 2.57 -4.49
CA GLN A 102 10.73 2.19 -5.00
C GLN A 102 11.48 1.27 -4.03
N ILE A 103 12.13 0.27 -4.56
CA ILE A 103 13.15 -0.46 -3.81
C ILE A 103 14.43 0.39 -3.77
N VAL A 104 14.83 0.81 -2.59
CA VAL A 104 16.01 1.66 -2.42
C VAL A 104 17.26 0.85 -2.78
N PRO A 105 18.07 1.31 -3.77
CA PRO A 105 19.24 0.56 -4.23
C PRO A 105 20.19 0.14 -3.10
N GLY A 106 20.62 -1.10 -3.15
CA GLY A 106 21.57 -1.68 -2.19
C GLY A 106 21.01 -1.99 -0.80
N THR A 107 19.72 -1.74 -0.53
CA THR A 107 19.14 -1.93 0.81
C THR A 107 18.07 -3.02 0.89
N GLY A 108 17.41 -3.31 -0.23
CA GLY A 108 16.26 -4.19 -0.27
C GLY A 108 15.00 -3.63 0.42
N HIS A 109 15.04 -2.39 0.91
CA HIS A 109 13.89 -1.73 1.54
C HIS A 109 13.03 -1.02 0.51
N CYS A 110 11.71 -1.05 0.71
CA CYS A 110 10.77 -0.28 -0.09
C CYS A 110 10.56 1.11 0.52
N GLN A 111 10.77 2.14 -0.27
CA GLN A 111 10.42 3.53 0.02
C GLN A 111 9.07 3.83 -0.62
N MET A 112 8.16 4.45 0.12
CA MET A 112 6.79 4.73 -0.32
C MET A 112 6.17 5.88 0.47
N ASN A 113 5.02 6.35 0.04
CA ASN A 113 4.25 7.30 0.84
C ASN A 113 3.71 6.63 2.10
N MET A 114 3.64 7.41 3.18
CA MET A 114 3.02 7.01 4.44
C MET A 114 1.99 8.03 4.88
N TYR A 115 0.92 7.56 5.47
CA TYR A 115 -0.22 8.38 5.87
C TYR A 115 -0.60 8.08 7.31
N VAL A 116 -0.93 9.13 8.06
CA VAL A 116 -1.58 8.99 9.37
C VAL A 116 -3.07 9.21 9.18
N GLY A 117 -3.85 8.19 9.42
CA GLY A 117 -5.31 8.23 9.41
C GLY A 117 -5.88 8.19 10.82
N VAL A 118 -6.95 8.92 11.06
CA VAL A 118 -7.74 8.87 12.29
C VAL A 118 -9.15 8.44 11.95
N ASN A 119 -9.65 7.42 12.62
CA ASN A 119 -11.03 6.98 12.43
C ASN A 119 -12.00 8.04 12.96
N ARG A 120 -12.92 8.49 12.09
CA ARG A 120 -14.00 9.41 12.41
C ARG A 120 -15.28 8.99 11.72
N GLY A 121 -16.28 8.66 12.50
CA GLY A 121 -17.60 8.31 11.99
C GLY A 121 -17.60 7.11 11.04
N GLY A 122 -16.67 6.17 11.18
CA GLY A 122 -16.60 4.98 10.36
C GLY A 122 -15.72 5.07 9.12
N THR A 123 -14.92 6.11 8.98
CA THR A 123 -13.94 6.29 7.89
C THR A 123 -12.63 6.78 8.44
N PHE A 124 -11.53 6.49 7.74
CA PHE A 124 -10.25 7.11 8.07
C PHE A 124 -10.13 8.48 7.39
N GLU A 125 -9.99 9.52 8.22
CA GLU A 125 -9.56 10.83 7.78
C GLU A 125 -8.04 10.88 7.80
N VAL A 126 -7.40 11.13 6.66
CA VAL A 126 -5.95 11.31 6.59
C VAL A 126 -5.61 12.69 7.12
N VAL A 127 -4.91 12.73 8.24
CA VAL A 127 -4.55 13.98 8.94
C VAL A 127 -3.09 14.39 8.70
N GLN A 128 -2.25 13.46 8.23
CA GLN A 128 -0.86 13.74 7.89
C GLN A 128 -0.39 12.77 6.80
N SER A 129 0.50 13.24 5.93
CA SER A 129 1.19 12.42 4.94
C SER A 129 2.68 12.72 4.92
N ALA A 130 3.47 11.72 4.52
CA ALA A 130 4.88 11.86 4.21
C ALA A 130 5.15 11.16 2.88
N GLU A 131 5.66 11.90 1.91
CA GLU A 131 5.98 11.36 0.58
C GLU A 131 7.31 10.62 0.62
N MET A 132 7.36 9.48 -0.07
CA MET A 132 8.55 8.66 -0.23
C MET A 132 9.37 8.54 1.07
N MET A 133 8.68 8.12 2.13
CA MET A 133 9.26 7.99 3.46
C MET A 133 10.46 7.03 3.40
N PRO A 134 11.67 7.48 3.75
CA PRO A 134 12.82 6.59 3.76
C PRO A 134 12.64 5.49 4.80
N SER A 135 13.05 4.27 4.46
CA SER A 135 13.19 3.22 5.46
C SER A 135 14.18 3.69 6.51
N GLY A 136 13.78 3.68 7.78
CA GLY A 136 14.69 3.97 8.87
C GLY A 136 15.91 3.05 8.78
N GLN A 137 17.10 3.60 8.88
CA GLN A 137 18.29 2.77 9.05
C GLN A 137 18.19 2.15 10.45
N CYS A 138 17.95 0.85 10.50
CA CYS A 138 18.27 0.09 11.69
C CYS A 138 19.80 0.09 11.80
N GLY A 139 20.32 1.03 12.56
CA GLY A 139 21.75 1.08 12.93
C GLY A 139 22.09 -0.03 13.90
#